data_bab250b53703bc818ca889eb8336f49e
#
_entry.id   bab250b53703bc818ca889eb8336f49e
#
_cell.length_a   1.000
_cell.length_b   1.000
_cell.length_c   1.000
_cell.angle_alpha   90.00
_cell.angle_beta   90.00
_cell.angle_gamma   90.00
#
_symmetry.space_group_name_H-M   'P 1'
#
loop_
_entity.id
_entity.type
_entity.pdbx_description
1 polymer ?
#
loop_
_entity_poly.entity_id
_entity_poly.type
_entity_poly.pdbx_seq_one_letter_code
_entity_poly.pdbx_strand_id
1 'polypeptide(L)' 'MSDSAKKKVVSSFEDKTGFLCVDIILLENGKYSYKCFRRDPEDNSGWFATGEQSTVQYDSELHALNAAKDNYDWLIT' A
#
# COMPACT_ATOMS: atom_id res chain seq x y z
N MET A 1 -25.20 -3.46 4.88
CA MET A 1 -24.50 -3.30 4.74
C MET A 1 -23.70 -2.83 4.56
N SER A 2 -23.30 -2.66 4.48
CA SER A 2 -22.54 -2.25 4.32
C SER A 2 -21.70 -2.14 4.07
N ASP A 3 -21.33 -2.03 3.81
CA ASP A 3 -20.51 -1.94 3.54
C ASP A 3 -19.64 -1.66 3.58
N SER A 4 -19.83 -1.85 3.63
CA SER A 4 -18.79 -1.63 3.87
C SER A 4 -17.60 -1.51 3.18
N ALA A 5 -17.42 -1.44 2.18
CA ALA A 5 -16.22 -1.17 1.42
C ALA A 5 -15.67 0.19 1.72
N LYS A 6 -15.25 0.31 2.93
CA LYS A 6 -14.79 1.59 3.43
C LYS A 6 -13.42 1.94 2.91
N LYS A 7 -12.63 0.93 2.55
CA LYS A 7 -11.27 1.12 2.07
C LYS A 7 -11.17 0.58 0.67
N LYS A 8 -10.44 1.29 -0.16
CA LYS A 8 -10.28 0.89 -1.56
C LYS A 8 -8.84 1.09 -1.98
N VAL A 9 -8.24 0.07 -2.56
CA VAL A 9 -6.90 0.21 -3.14
C VAL A 9 -7.05 0.95 -4.44
N VAL A 10 -6.39 2.11 -4.54
CA VAL A 10 -6.46 2.95 -5.73
C VAL A 10 -5.21 2.82 -6.60
N SER A 11 -4.10 2.38 -6.02
CA SER A 11 -2.86 2.14 -6.77
C SER A 11 -2.08 1.04 -6.08
N SER A 12 -1.29 0.31 -6.84
CA SER A 12 -0.50 -0.79 -6.31
C SER A 12 0.81 -0.82 -7.09
N PHE A 13 1.92 -0.93 -6.38
CA PHE A 13 3.25 -0.88 -6.99
C PHE A 13 4.09 -2.03 -6.46
N GLU A 14 4.74 -2.76 -7.37
CA GLU A 14 5.62 -3.87 -7.02
C GLU A 14 7.06 -3.51 -7.33
N ASP A 15 7.99 -4.08 -6.58
CA ASP A 15 9.40 -3.90 -6.86
C ASP A 15 9.82 -4.79 -8.04
N LYS A 16 11.11 -4.70 -8.39
CA LYS A 16 11.63 -5.45 -9.54
C LYS A 16 11.53 -6.95 -9.36
N THR A 17 11.61 -7.42 -8.12
CA THR A 17 11.56 -8.86 -7.85
C THR A 17 10.14 -9.40 -7.85
N GLY A 18 9.16 -8.52 -7.68
CA GLY A 18 7.78 -8.94 -7.55
C GLY A 18 7.46 -9.49 -6.17
N PHE A 19 8.36 -9.36 -5.20
CA PHE A 19 8.15 -9.90 -3.86
C PHE A 19 7.75 -8.83 -2.85
N LEU A 20 7.79 -7.56 -3.23
CA LEU A 20 7.39 -6.45 -2.38
C LEU A 20 6.34 -5.62 -3.11
N CYS A 21 5.37 -5.14 -2.37
CA CYS A 21 4.29 -4.34 -2.93
C CYS A 21 3.86 -3.27 -1.95
N VAL A 22 3.56 -2.09 -2.46
CA VAL A 22 2.93 -1.02 -1.68
C VAL A 22 1.60 -0.69 -2.33
N ASP A 23 0.55 -0.72 -1.53
CA ASP A 23 -0.79 -0.32 -1.95
C ASP A 23 -1.10 1.06 -1.42
N ILE A 24 -1.60 1.92 -2.27
CA ILE A 24 -2.14 3.22 -1.88
C ILE A 24 -3.63 3.02 -1.70
N ILE A 25 -4.14 3.42 -0.55
CA ILE A 25 -5.49 3.08 -0.11
C ILE A 25 -6.29 4.36 0.12
N LEU A 26 -7.47 4.42 -0.46
CA LEU A 26 -8.44 5.46 -0.14
C LEU A 26 -9.25 5.01 1.06
N LEU A 27 -9.24 5.81 2.10
CA LEU A 27 -9.94 5.52 3.33
C LEU A 27 -11.37 6.04 3.27
N GLU A 28 -12.21 5.57 4.17
CA GLU A 28 -13.63 5.93 4.14
C GLU A 28 -13.88 7.41 4.43
N ASN A 29 -12.90 8.08 5.05
CA ASN A 29 -13.04 9.51 5.35
C ASN A 29 -12.52 10.41 4.20
N GLY A 30 -12.16 9.81 3.06
CA GLY A 30 -11.66 10.58 1.92
C GLY A 30 -10.18 10.84 1.95
N LYS A 31 -9.47 10.39 2.97
CA LYS A 31 -8.03 10.52 3.06
C LYS A 31 -7.36 9.30 2.46
N TYR A 32 -6.05 9.35 2.32
CA TYR A 32 -5.27 8.29 1.71
C TYR A 32 -4.21 7.79 2.67
N SER A 33 -3.82 6.53 2.48
CA SER A 33 -2.78 5.90 3.28
C SER A 33 -2.03 4.91 2.40
N TYR A 34 -0.99 4.29 2.93
CA TYR A 34 -0.31 3.21 2.21
C TYR A 34 -0.05 2.06 3.15
N LYS A 35 0.15 0.88 2.55
CA LYS A 35 0.43 -0.33 3.29
C LYS A 35 1.37 -1.19 2.46
N CYS A 36 2.36 -1.76 3.11
CA CYS A 36 3.35 -2.58 2.45
C CYS A 36 3.03 -4.06 2.64
N PHE A 37 3.25 -4.83 1.58
CA PHE A 37 3.06 -6.28 1.58
C PHE A 37 4.31 -6.93 1.03
N ARG A 38 4.50 -8.19 1.38
CA ARG A 38 5.56 -8.99 0.79
C ARG A 38 5.03 -10.37 0.44
N ARG A 39 5.73 -11.03 -0.47
CA ARG A 39 5.41 -12.37 -0.91
C ARG A 39 6.68 -13.19 -0.87
N ASP A 40 6.59 -14.41 -0.30
CA ASP A 40 7.73 -15.30 -0.22
C ASP A 40 7.77 -16.13 -1.50
N PRO A 41 8.91 -16.17 -2.21
CA PRO A 41 9.01 -16.95 -3.45
C PRO A 41 8.81 -18.45 -3.25
N GLU A 42 9.04 -18.94 -2.03
CA GLU A 42 8.89 -20.37 -1.76
C GLU A 42 7.53 -20.72 -1.15
N ASP A 43 6.71 -19.71 -0.88
CA ASP A 43 5.41 -19.89 -0.25
C ASP A 43 4.34 -19.38 -1.19
N ASN A 44 3.46 -20.26 -1.62
CA ASN A 44 2.41 -19.91 -2.57
C ASN A 44 1.17 -19.29 -1.92
N SER A 45 1.27 -18.90 -0.66
CA SER A 45 0.12 -18.37 0.06
C SER A 45 -0.27 -16.96 -0.38
N GLY A 46 0.56 -16.31 -1.19
CA GLY A 46 0.25 -14.99 -1.72
C GLY A 46 0.90 -13.87 -0.91
N TRP A 47 0.22 -12.73 -0.86
CA TRP A 47 0.76 -11.54 -0.22
C TRP A 47 0.50 -11.53 1.28
N PHE A 48 1.51 -11.11 2.04
CA PHE A 48 1.40 -10.96 3.48
C PHE A 48 1.66 -9.50 3.84
N ALA A 49 0.83 -8.95 4.74
CA ALA A 49 1.10 -7.64 5.29
C ALA A 49 2.39 -7.71 6.10
N THR A 50 3.31 -6.75 5.87
CA THR A 50 4.59 -6.75 6.58
C THR A 50 4.46 -6.19 7.99
N GLY A 51 3.32 -5.64 8.33
CA GLY A 51 3.14 -4.92 9.57
C GLY A 51 3.47 -3.44 9.43
N GLU A 52 4.07 -3.05 8.33
CA GLU A 52 4.40 -1.65 8.06
C GLU A 52 3.20 -0.98 7.40
N GLN A 53 2.64 -0.04 8.09
CA GLN A 53 1.49 0.69 7.59
C GLN A 53 1.60 2.13 8.08
N SER A 54 1.29 3.05 7.19
CA SER A 54 1.29 4.45 7.57
C SER A 54 0.22 4.70 8.62
N THR A 55 0.59 5.38 9.69
CA THR A 55 -0.37 5.84 10.69
C THR A 55 -0.84 7.25 10.36
N VAL A 56 -0.22 7.89 9.38
CA VAL A 56 -0.57 9.23 8.93
C VAL A 56 -1.51 9.12 7.75
N GLN A 57 -2.49 9.99 7.70
CA GLN A 57 -3.40 10.07 6.58
C GLN A 57 -3.00 11.26 5.72
N TYR A 58 -3.13 11.09 4.41
CA TYR A 58 -2.68 12.08 3.43
C TYR A 58 -3.89 12.60 2.66
N ASP A 59 -3.78 13.83 2.17
CA ASP A 59 -4.89 14.50 1.50
C ASP A 59 -5.12 14.02 0.09
N SER A 60 -4.11 13.41 -0.52
CA SER A 60 -4.23 12.95 -1.90
C SER A 60 -3.45 11.66 -2.10
N GLU A 61 -3.79 10.98 -3.19
CA GLU A 61 -3.08 9.77 -3.59
C GLU A 61 -1.60 10.07 -3.82
N LEU A 62 -1.30 11.20 -4.44
CA LEU A 62 0.08 11.58 -4.71
C LEU A 62 0.86 11.82 -3.42
N HIS A 63 0.24 12.45 -2.43
CA HIS A 63 0.90 12.66 -1.15
C HIS A 63 1.23 11.34 -0.47
N ALA A 64 0.28 10.40 -0.49
CA ALA A 64 0.52 9.08 0.10
C ALA A 64 1.63 8.36 -0.64
N LEU A 65 1.65 8.43 -1.97
CA LEU A 65 2.68 7.80 -2.77
C LEU A 65 4.06 8.41 -2.47
N ASN A 66 4.15 9.73 -2.37
CA ASN A 66 5.42 10.39 -2.07
C ASN A 66 5.93 9.98 -0.68
N ALA A 67 5.04 9.86 0.29
CA ALA A 67 5.43 9.41 1.62
C ALA A 67 5.93 7.98 1.59
N ALA A 68 5.29 7.12 0.79
CA ALA A 68 5.74 5.75 0.64
C ALA A 68 7.12 5.69 -0.01
N LYS A 69 7.37 6.54 -1.02
CA LYS A 69 8.67 6.59 -1.69
C LYS A 69 9.78 6.99 -0.72
N ASP A 70 9.48 7.86 0.23
CA ASP A 70 10.46 8.25 1.23
C ASP A 70 10.86 7.10 2.14
N ASN A 71 9.97 6.15 2.32
CA ASN A 71 10.21 5.01 3.18
C ASN A 71 10.74 3.79 2.45
N TYR A 72 10.51 3.70 1.15
CA TYR A 72 10.89 2.53 0.36
C TYR A 72 11.67 2.96 -0.86
N ASP A 73 12.98 2.78 -0.80
CA ASP A 73 13.88 3.21 -1.88
C ASP A 73 13.57 2.55 -3.21
N TRP A 74 13.05 1.33 -3.16
CA TRP A 74 12.75 0.59 -4.38
C TRP A 74 11.51 1.11 -5.10
N LEU A 75 10.72 1.94 -4.44
CA LEU A 75 9.46 2.43 -5.00
C LEU A 75 9.73 3.61 -5.91
N ILE A 76 9.92 3.31 -7.18
CA ILE A 76 10.21 4.30 -8.21
C ILE A 76 9.07 4.30 -9.20
N THR A 77 8.42 5.42 -9.36
CA THR A 77 7.30 5.53 -10.29
C THR A 77 7.43 6.79 -11.13
#